data_c8fe3559b6d09d3ac42db1fee72d534f
#
_entry.id   c8fe3559b6d09d3ac42db1fee72d534f
#
_cell.length_a   1.000
_cell.length_b   1.000
_cell.length_c   1.000
_cell.angle_alpha   90.00
_cell.angle_beta   90.00
_cell.angle_gamma   90.00
#
_symmetry.space_group_name_H-M   'P 1'
#
loop_
_entity.id
_entity.type
_entity.pdbx_description
1 polymer ?
#
loop_
_entity_poly.entity_id
_entity_poly.type
_entity_poly.pdbx_seq_one_letter_code
_entity_poly.pdbx_strand_id
1 'polypeptide(L)'
;VYKRQDIVRLPVADQQKHGLVVSLSADDFVVNDTVPYLENRGVKGYFETRKLPLVVKEVKGKKAFHFEGTQVYTSSFMLPATLQDNAPYTLEAWVLNDSISENECVADFTTSHDELEKIMLVNGTEPRCGVINHYGWYEDAGYKDMKELAGKWQHIYICFDGRMEQVYINGKLVSEKDIQLLVKPSQFITLGRNAEGDWPFTGYLHSLKLWDEYLPLKE
;
A
#
# COMPACT_ATOMS: atom_id res chain seq x y z
N VAL A 1 -28.59 2.24 -43.41
CA VAL A 1 -28.33 0.98 -42.70
C VAL A 1 -27.37 1.30 -41.58
N TYR A 2 -27.86 1.47 -40.34
CA TYR A 2 -27.04 1.66 -39.16
C TYR A 2 -26.47 0.32 -38.72
N LYS A 3 -25.13 0.17 -38.76
CA LYS A 3 -24.44 -0.96 -38.14
C LYS A 3 -24.63 -0.90 -36.63
N ARG A 4 -25.21 -1.95 -36.03
CA ARG A 4 -25.22 -2.17 -34.59
C ARG A 4 -23.75 -2.18 -34.13
N GLN A 5 -23.42 -1.27 -33.25
CA GLN A 5 -22.18 -1.37 -32.47
C GLN A 5 -22.38 -2.52 -31.48
N ASP A 6 -21.50 -3.51 -31.55
CA ASP A 6 -21.47 -4.60 -30.59
C ASP A 6 -21.03 -3.99 -29.26
N ILE A 7 -21.95 -3.96 -28.31
CA ILE A 7 -21.65 -3.58 -26.91
C ILE A 7 -20.84 -4.74 -26.35
N VAL A 8 -19.53 -4.56 -26.24
CA VAL A 8 -18.68 -5.49 -25.51
C VAL A 8 -19.10 -5.43 -24.04
N ARG A 9 -19.84 -6.44 -23.58
CA ARG A 9 -20.14 -6.62 -22.17
C ARG A 9 -18.85 -7.09 -21.49
N LEU A 10 -18.34 -6.27 -20.57
CA LEU A 10 -17.25 -6.67 -19.69
C LEU A 10 -17.68 -7.90 -18.86
N PRO A 11 -16.75 -8.82 -18.58
CA PRO A 11 -17.04 -9.99 -17.76
C PRO A 11 -17.59 -9.60 -16.39
N VAL A 12 -18.54 -10.36 -15.87
CA VAL A 12 -19.20 -10.11 -14.56
C VAL A 12 -18.20 -10.01 -13.40
N ALA A 13 -17.02 -10.63 -13.52
CA ALA A 13 -15.94 -10.55 -12.54
C ALA A 13 -15.41 -9.11 -12.33
N ASP A 14 -15.46 -8.24 -13.36
CA ASP A 14 -14.99 -6.85 -13.23
C ASP A 14 -16.00 -5.94 -12.51
N GLN A 15 -17.24 -6.37 -12.38
CA GLN A 15 -18.30 -5.60 -11.70
C GLN A 15 -18.26 -5.74 -10.16
N GLN A 16 -17.55 -6.74 -9.62
CA GLN A 16 -17.49 -7.01 -8.16
C GLN A 16 -16.35 -6.32 -7.43
N LYS A 17 -15.51 -5.58 -8.13
CA LYS A 17 -14.32 -4.93 -7.55
C LYS A 17 -14.43 -3.41 -7.43
N HIS A 18 -15.66 -2.91 -7.30
CA HIS A 18 -15.88 -1.47 -7.11
C HIS A 18 -15.13 -1.00 -5.84
N GLY A 19 -14.37 0.07 -5.96
CA GLY A 19 -13.60 0.64 -4.86
C GLY A 19 -12.18 0.07 -4.68
N LEU A 20 -11.89 -1.15 -5.12
CA LEU A 20 -10.58 -1.78 -4.94
C LEU A 20 -9.58 -1.33 -6.03
N VAL A 21 -8.59 -0.54 -5.64
CA VAL A 21 -7.57 0.05 -6.53
C VAL A 21 -6.34 -0.84 -6.61
N VAL A 22 -5.78 -1.21 -5.47
CA VAL A 22 -4.63 -2.13 -5.39
C VAL A 22 -5.04 -3.39 -4.65
N SER A 23 -4.65 -4.54 -5.17
CA SER A 23 -4.79 -5.82 -4.48
C SER A 23 -3.69 -6.78 -4.92
N LEU A 24 -2.77 -7.03 -4.01
CA LEU A 24 -1.64 -7.94 -4.17
C LEU A 24 -1.66 -8.97 -3.05
N SER A 25 -1.34 -10.22 -3.38
CA SER A 25 -1.18 -11.31 -2.40
C SER A 25 -0.06 -12.26 -2.81
N ALA A 26 0.80 -12.60 -1.85
CA ALA A 26 1.81 -13.64 -2.05
C ALA A 26 1.22 -15.05 -2.11
N ASP A 27 -0.04 -15.24 -1.71
CA ASP A 27 -0.74 -16.52 -1.84
C ASP A 27 -0.96 -16.94 -3.30
N ASP A 28 -0.90 -15.98 -4.23
CA ASP A 28 -1.05 -16.21 -5.66
C ASP A 28 0.17 -16.93 -6.28
N PHE A 29 1.26 -17.09 -5.54
CA PHE A 29 2.53 -17.60 -6.01
C PHE A 29 2.96 -18.85 -5.25
N VAL A 30 3.95 -19.58 -5.81
CA VAL A 30 4.57 -20.72 -5.14
C VAL A 30 5.79 -20.24 -4.35
N VAL A 31 6.06 -20.87 -3.22
CA VAL A 31 7.26 -20.56 -2.42
C VAL A 31 8.53 -20.79 -3.25
N ASN A 32 9.46 -19.86 -3.17
CA ASN A 32 10.70 -19.74 -3.96
C ASN A 32 10.50 -19.27 -5.42
N ASP A 33 9.28 -18.95 -5.85
CA ASP A 33 9.11 -18.26 -7.12
C ASP A 33 9.89 -16.95 -7.12
N THR A 34 10.53 -16.68 -8.26
CA THR A 34 11.11 -15.38 -8.58
C THR A 34 10.09 -14.59 -9.37
N VAL A 35 9.67 -13.45 -8.85
CA VAL A 35 8.50 -12.71 -9.33
C VAL A 35 8.92 -11.36 -9.90
N PRO A 36 9.19 -11.24 -11.21
CA PRO A 36 9.49 -9.94 -11.83
C PRO A 36 8.24 -9.08 -12.10
N TYR A 37 7.07 -9.67 -11.96
CA TYR A 37 5.79 -9.10 -12.33
C TYR A 37 4.70 -9.52 -11.33
N LEU A 38 3.94 -8.54 -10.83
CA LEU A 38 2.81 -8.74 -9.92
C LEU A 38 1.53 -8.26 -10.60
N GLU A 39 0.62 -9.16 -10.95
CA GLU A 39 -0.69 -8.78 -11.45
C GLU A 39 -1.48 -8.09 -10.34
N ASN A 40 -2.03 -6.90 -10.64
CA ASN A 40 -2.93 -6.22 -9.72
C ASN A 40 -4.36 -6.77 -9.88
N ARG A 41 -4.94 -7.25 -8.79
CA ARG A 41 -6.33 -7.73 -8.76
C ARG A 41 -7.35 -6.63 -8.46
N GLY A 42 -6.90 -5.39 -8.28
CA GLY A 42 -7.73 -4.19 -8.18
C GLY A 42 -8.10 -3.63 -9.55
N VAL A 43 -7.78 -2.37 -9.81
CA VAL A 43 -7.90 -1.80 -11.16
C VAL A 43 -6.98 -2.54 -12.13
N LYS A 44 -7.33 -2.55 -13.41
CA LYS A 44 -6.55 -3.26 -14.43
C LYS A 44 -5.13 -2.71 -14.50
N GLY A 45 -4.14 -3.59 -14.33
CA GLY A 45 -2.73 -3.26 -14.40
C GLY A 45 -1.86 -4.21 -13.60
N TYR A 46 -0.61 -3.86 -13.45
CA TYR A 46 0.39 -4.69 -12.81
C TYR A 46 1.48 -3.82 -12.18
N PHE A 47 2.33 -4.47 -11.37
CA PHE A 47 3.59 -3.92 -10.90
C PHE A 47 4.74 -4.71 -11.49
N GLU A 48 5.77 -4.04 -11.97
CA GLU A 48 6.96 -4.66 -12.53
C GLU A 48 8.25 -4.07 -11.96
N THR A 49 9.31 -4.86 -11.97
CA THR A 49 10.65 -4.38 -11.62
C THR A 49 11.56 -4.38 -12.86
N ARG A 50 12.42 -3.34 -12.93
CA ARG A 50 13.56 -3.29 -13.86
C ARG A 50 14.89 -3.58 -13.16
N LYS A 51 14.82 -3.99 -11.89
CA LYS A 51 15.96 -4.31 -11.03
C LYS A 51 15.88 -5.78 -10.61
N LEU A 52 16.16 -6.05 -9.36
CA LEU A 52 16.09 -7.40 -8.79
C LEU A 52 14.64 -7.79 -8.52
N PRO A 53 14.20 -8.95 -8.98
CA PRO A 53 12.86 -9.44 -8.69
C PRO A 53 12.74 -9.89 -7.24
N LEU A 54 11.49 -9.84 -6.73
CA LEU A 54 11.13 -10.43 -5.45
C LEU A 54 11.21 -11.95 -5.49
N VAL A 55 11.50 -12.54 -4.35
CA VAL A 55 11.37 -13.98 -4.13
C VAL A 55 10.26 -14.21 -3.13
N VAL A 56 9.39 -15.17 -3.40
CA VAL A 56 8.35 -15.59 -2.47
C VAL A 56 8.95 -16.49 -1.42
N LYS A 57 8.79 -16.16 -0.14
CA LYS A 57 9.25 -16.94 1.01
C LYS A 57 8.06 -17.39 1.85
N GLU A 58 8.24 -18.47 2.59
CA GLU A 58 7.33 -18.82 3.68
C GLU A 58 7.95 -18.37 5.00
N VAL A 59 7.26 -17.47 5.71
CA VAL A 59 7.75 -16.88 6.96
C VAL A 59 6.64 -16.91 7.99
N LYS A 60 6.89 -17.60 9.10
CA LYS A 60 5.95 -17.70 10.24
C LYS A 60 4.53 -18.03 9.80
N GLY A 61 4.40 -19.03 8.90
CA GLY A 61 3.12 -19.59 8.45
C GLY A 61 2.39 -18.78 7.37
N LYS A 62 3.05 -17.77 6.77
CA LYS A 62 2.50 -17.01 5.63
C LYS A 62 3.49 -16.99 4.48
N LYS A 63 2.99 -17.09 3.25
CA LYS A 63 3.77 -16.71 2.06
C LYS A 63 3.95 -15.20 2.03
N ALA A 64 5.10 -14.73 1.58
CA ALA A 64 5.36 -13.30 1.48
C ALA A 64 6.38 -12.98 0.39
N PHE A 65 6.27 -11.82 -0.18
CA PHE A 65 7.28 -11.19 -1.02
C PHE A 65 8.42 -10.70 -0.13
N HIS A 66 9.64 -11.15 -0.39
CA HIS A 66 10.82 -10.79 0.38
C HIS A 66 11.53 -9.59 -0.23
N PHE A 67 11.63 -8.51 0.54
CA PHE A 67 12.36 -7.28 0.21
C PHE A 67 13.66 -7.22 1.00
N GLU A 68 14.77 -6.98 0.31
CA GLU A 68 16.12 -6.86 0.89
C GLU A 68 16.65 -5.41 0.75
N GLY A 69 15.76 -4.42 0.58
CA GLY A 69 16.12 -3.02 0.38
C GLY A 69 16.53 -2.64 -1.05
N THR A 70 16.62 -3.59 -1.95
CA THR A 70 17.05 -3.37 -3.36
C THR A 70 15.94 -3.57 -4.37
N GLN A 71 14.89 -4.29 -4.03
CA GLN A 71 13.73 -4.56 -4.88
C GLN A 71 12.84 -3.33 -4.95
N VAL A 72 12.49 -2.94 -6.17
CA VAL A 72 11.61 -1.81 -6.46
C VAL A 72 10.65 -2.19 -7.55
N TYR A 73 9.36 -2.00 -7.30
CA TYR A 73 8.31 -2.24 -8.27
C TYR A 73 7.55 -0.96 -8.55
N THR A 74 7.17 -0.79 -9.81
CA THR A 74 6.41 0.38 -10.25
C THR A 74 5.14 -0.11 -10.93
N SER A 75 4.01 0.52 -10.64
CA SER A 75 2.74 0.18 -11.29
C SER A 75 2.71 0.62 -12.74
N SER A 76 1.98 -0.12 -13.57
CA SER A 76 1.65 0.23 -14.96
C SER A 76 0.42 1.15 -15.05
N PHE A 77 -0.12 1.60 -13.93
CA PHE A 77 -1.31 2.43 -13.83
C PHE A 77 -1.09 3.58 -12.85
N MET A 78 -1.86 4.63 -13.02
CA MET A 78 -1.85 5.83 -12.19
C MET A 78 -2.79 5.67 -10.99
N LEU A 79 -2.53 6.43 -9.93
CA LEU A 79 -3.51 6.58 -8.86
C LEU A 79 -4.80 7.18 -9.44
N PRO A 80 -5.97 6.57 -9.25
CA PRO A 80 -7.21 7.10 -9.81
C PRO A 80 -7.61 8.45 -9.20
N ALA A 81 -8.34 9.24 -9.95
CA ALA A 81 -8.81 10.57 -9.49
C ALA A 81 -9.70 10.49 -8.23
N THR A 82 -10.34 9.35 -8.00
CA THR A 82 -11.15 9.08 -6.80
C THR A 82 -10.34 9.05 -5.49
N LEU A 83 -9.01 9.01 -5.57
CA LEU A 83 -8.09 9.07 -4.42
C LEU A 83 -7.32 10.40 -4.33
N GLN A 84 -7.70 11.41 -5.11
CA GLN A 84 -7.05 12.72 -5.10
C GLN A 84 -7.72 13.67 -4.11
N ASP A 85 -7.03 14.77 -3.83
CA ASP A 85 -7.41 15.78 -2.85
C ASP A 85 -7.65 15.19 -1.46
N ASN A 86 -8.79 15.45 -0.85
CA ASN A 86 -9.17 14.96 0.47
C ASN A 86 -10.13 13.76 0.40
N ALA A 87 -9.95 12.90 -0.61
CA ALA A 87 -10.84 11.77 -0.84
C ALA A 87 -10.70 10.69 0.24
N PRO A 88 -11.79 10.00 0.61
CA PRO A 88 -11.73 8.88 1.54
C PRO A 88 -10.96 7.70 0.95
N TYR A 89 -10.30 6.93 1.80
CA TYR A 89 -9.62 5.71 1.40
C TYR A 89 -9.56 4.67 2.53
N THR A 90 -9.25 3.44 2.15
CA THR A 90 -8.90 2.37 3.08
C THR A 90 -7.67 1.63 2.57
N LEU A 91 -6.71 1.37 3.46
CA LEU A 91 -5.49 0.64 3.17
C LEU A 91 -5.36 -0.53 4.15
N GLU A 92 -5.08 -1.72 3.62
CA GLU A 92 -4.82 -2.92 4.40
C GLU A 92 -3.51 -3.57 3.95
N ALA A 93 -2.66 -3.92 4.91
CA ALA A 93 -1.42 -4.65 4.62
C ALA A 93 -1.08 -5.66 5.72
N TRP A 94 -0.41 -6.74 5.32
CA TRP A 94 0.27 -7.66 6.22
C TRP A 94 1.77 -7.58 5.99
N VAL A 95 2.50 -7.10 6.98
CA VAL A 95 3.92 -6.79 6.91
C VAL A 95 4.67 -7.45 8.06
N LEU A 96 5.90 -7.90 7.82
CA LEU A 96 6.83 -8.35 8.85
C LEU A 96 8.24 -7.88 8.51
N ASN A 97 8.92 -7.25 9.45
CA ASN A 97 10.36 -6.98 9.38
C ASN A 97 11.05 -7.73 10.52
N ASP A 98 12.22 -8.31 10.26
CA ASP A 98 13.04 -8.92 11.32
C ASP A 98 13.63 -7.85 12.25
N SER A 99 13.94 -6.69 11.67
CA SER A 99 14.28 -5.46 12.40
C SER A 99 13.59 -4.29 11.72
N ILE A 100 13.20 -3.28 12.47
CA ILE A 100 12.57 -2.07 11.95
C ILE A 100 13.57 -0.92 12.08
N SER A 101 13.96 -0.33 10.96
CA SER A 101 14.85 0.82 10.90
C SER A 101 14.08 2.16 11.00
N GLU A 102 14.77 3.29 10.89
CA GLU A 102 14.15 4.61 11.05
C GLU A 102 13.07 4.86 10.00
N ASN A 103 13.39 4.61 8.73
CA ASN A 103 12.49 4.89 7.61
C ASN A 103 12.49 3.73 6.63
N GLU A 104 11.37 3.05 6.53
CA GLU A 104 11.16 1.96 5.57
C GLU A 104 9.81 2.15 4.86
N CYS A 105 9.83 2.37 3.55
CA CYS A 105 8.62 2.54 2.77
C CYS A 105 8.21 1.23 2.11
N VAL A 106 7.07 0.69 2.51
CA VAL A 106 6.47 -0.51 1.92
C VAL A 106 5.83 -0.19 0.58
N ALA A 107 5.06 0.90 0.52
CA ALA A 107 4.38 1.36 -0.69
C ALA A 107 4.19 2.88 -0.66
N ASP A 108 4.51 3.54 -1.76
CA ASP A 108 4.24 4.95 -2.01
C ASP A 108 3.24 5.09 -3.14
N PHE A 109 2.06 5.60 -2.83
CA PHE A 109 0.94 5.69 -3.77
C PHE A 109 0.94 6.99 -4.57
N THR A 110 1.85 7.92 -4.24
CA THR A 110 1.94 9.23 -4.90
C THR A 110 3.40 9.57 -5.21
N THR A 111 3.57 10.52 -6.14
CA THR A 111 4.90 11.02 -6.53
C THR A 111 5.15 12.45 -6.04
N SER A 112 4.23 13.02 -5.25
CA SER A 112 4.42 14.36 -4.68
C SER A 112 5.44 14.37 -3.56
N HIS A 113 6.10 15.52 -3.36
CA HIS A 113 7.04 15.78 -2.28
C HIS A 113 6.54 16.82 -1.28
N ASP A 114 5.36 17.37 -1.52
CA ASP A 114 4.81 18.43 -0.70
C ASP A 114 3.97 17.87 0.45
N GLU A 115 3.85 18.66 1.49
CA GLU A 115 3.11 18.35 2.71
C GLU A 115 1.64 18.05 2.42
N LEU A 116 1.11 16.98 3.02
CA LEU A 116 -0.27 16.50 2.90
C LEU A 116 -0.67 16.00 1.49
N GLU A 117 0.25 15.98 0.54
CA GLU A 117 -0.02 15.55 -0.84
C GLU A 117 0.25 14.06 -1.09
N LYS A 118 0.65 13.32 -0.05
CA LYS A 118 1.15 11.95 -0.15
C LYS A 118 0.29 10.96 0.64
N ILE A 119 0.16 9.77 0.10
CA ILE A 119 -0.25 8.56 0.83
C ILE A 119 0.90 7.58 0.74
N MET A 120 1.55 7.27 1.85
CA MET A 120 2.68 6.37 1.88
C MET A 120 2.59 5.43 3.08
N LEU A 121 2.54 4.12 2.80
CA LEU A 121 2.63 3.09 3.82
C LEU A 121 4.09 2.92 4.22
N VAL A 122 4.41 3.22 5.45
CA VAL A 122 5.76 3.08 6.00
C VAL A 122 5.77 2.09 7.16
N ASN A 123 6.94 1.58 7.48
CA ASN A 123 7.16 0.78 8.67
C ASN A 123 8.50 1.22 9.26
N GLY A 124 8.47 2.26 10.07
CA GLY A 124 9.65 2.91 10.59
C GLY A 124 9.56 3.21 12.08
N THR A 125 10.72 3.43 12.70
CA THR A 125 10.82 3.77 14.12
C THR A 125 10.84 5.28 14.39
N GLU A 126 10.95 6.08 13.33
CA GLU A 126 10.84 7.52 13.46
C GLU A 126 9.47 7.93 14.00
N PRO A 127 9.40 8.71 15.06
CA PRO A 127 8.13 9.12 15.67
C PRO A 127 7.20 9.89 14.73
N ARG A 128 7.73 10.43 13.64
CA ARG A 128 7.00 11.20 12.63
C ARG A 128 6.53 10.37 11.45
N CYS A 129 7.15 9.21 11.22
CA CYS A 129 6.83 8.38 10.05
C CYS A 129 5.86 7.26 10.39
N GLY A 130 5.92 6.71 11.60
CA GLY A 130 4.98 5.70 12.09
C GLY A 130 4.63 4.62 11.07
N VAL A 131 3.36 4.54 10.71
CA VAL A 131 2.79 3.55 9.77
C VAL A 131 2.24 4.20 8.51
N ILE A 132 1.75 5.43 8.59
CA ILE A 132 1.28 6.22 7.45
C ILE A 132 1.98 7.56 7.44
N ASN A 133 2.44 7.98 6.28
CA ASN A 133 3.17 9.23 6.10
C ASN A 133 2.55 10.04 4.97
N HIS A 134 2.28 11.32 5.27
CA HIS A 134 1.73 12.29 4.33
C HIS A 134 2.71 13.44 4.03
N TYR A 135 3.98 13.32 4.43
CA TYR A 135 4.97 14.39 4.42
C TYR A 135 4.61 15.59 5.32
N GLY A 136 3.66 15.43 6.21
CA GLY A 136 3.30 16.43 7.20
C GLY A 136 3.98 16.14 8.53
N TRP A 137 4.92 16.95 8.95
CA TRP A 137 5.76 16.74 10.16
C TRP A 137 4.97 16.41 11.44
N TYR A 138 3.73 16.90 11.54
CA TYR A 138 2.85 16.68 12.68
C TYR A 138 1.59 15.89 12.29
N GLU A 139 1.40 15.65 11.00
CA GLU A 139 0.19 15.06 10.44
C GLU A 139 0.37 13.55 10.16
N ASP A 140 1.61 13.07 10.21
CA ASP A 140 1.85 11.64 10.06
C ASP A 140 1.28 10.87 11.24
N ALA A 141 0.53 9.82 10.94
CA ALA A 141 -0.08 8.96 11.93
C ALA A 141 0.75 7.70 12.11
N GLY A 142 1.04 7.34 13.34
CA GLY A 142 1.86 6.19 13.57
C GLY A 142 1.87 5.66 14.99
N TYR A 143 2.51 4.52 15.13
CA TYR A 143 2.73 3.85 16.39
C TYR A 143 4.16 4.11 16.87
N LYS A 144 4.32 4.70 18.06
CA LYS A 144 5.60 5.14 18.58
C LYS A 144 6.60 4.03 18.88
N ASP A 145 6.11 2.83 19.16
CA ASP A 145 6.92 1.70 19.62
C ASP A 145 7.01 0.58 18.58
N MET A 146 7.23 0.96 17.32
CA MET A 146 7.32 0.01 16.20
C MET A 146 8.40 -1.07 16.40
N LYS A 147 9.48 -0.76 17.13
CA LYS A 147 10.53 -1.75 17.46
C LYS A 147 10.01 -2.98 18.17
N GLU A 148 8.98 -2.86 18.99
CA GLU A 148 8.37 -4.00 19.69
C GLU A 148 7.65 -4.97 18.74
N LEU A 149 7.36 -4.54 17.52
CA LEU A 149 6.71 -5.32 16.48
C LEU A 149 7.71 -6.04 15.57
N ALA A 150 9.01 -5.78 15.71
CA ALA A 150 10.04 -6.46 14.93
C ALA A 150 9.95 -7.98 15.10
N GLY A 151 10.12 -8.70 14.00
CA GLY A 151 10.00 -10.15 13.95
C GLY A 151 8.59 -10.69 14.12
N LYS A 152 7.54 -9.87 14.11
CA LYS A 152 6.14 -10.28 14.22
C LYS A 152 5.35 -9.84 13.00
N TRP A 153 4.37 -10.63 12.59
CA TRP A 153 3.39 -10.19 11.60
C TRP A 153 2.55 -9.04 12.15
N GLN A 154 2.41 -8.02 11.34
CA GLN A 154 1.57 -6.86 11.61
C GLN A 154 0.47 -6.82 10.57
N HIS A 155 -0.78 -6.86 11.04
CA HIS A 155 -1.93 -6.49 10.24
C HIS A 155 -2.17 -5.00 10.41
N ILE A 156 -1.85 -4.25 9.38
CA ILE A 156 -2.03 -2.80 9.33
C ILE A 156 -3.33 -2.53 8.61
N TYR A 157 -4.21 -1.76 9.24
CA TYR A 157 -5.46 -1.31 8.64
C TYR A 157 -5.62 0.19 8.90
N ILE A 158 -5.79 0.95 7.85
CA ILE A 158 -5.90 2.41 7.89
C ILE A 158 -7.18 2.78 7.16
N CYS A 159 -8.03 3.60 7.75
CA CYS A 159 -9.20 4.13 7.08
C CYS A 159 -9.34 5.64 7.34
N PHE A 160 -9.65 6.36 6.27
CA PHE A 160 -9.82 7.82 6.24
C PHE A 160 -11.17 8.15 5.61
N ASP A 161 -12.00 8.92 6.29
CA ASP A 161 -13.34 9.28 5.84
C ASP A 161 -13.44 10.62 5.11
N GLY A 162 -12.28 11.27 4.86
CA GLY A 162 -12.17 12.64 4.33
C GLY A 162 -11.94 13.66 5.43
N ARG A 163 -11.91 13.25 6.71
CA ARG A 163 -11.63 14.10 7.85
C ARG A 163 -10.85 13.37 8.94
N MET A 164 -11.32 12.20 9.36
CA MET A 164 -10.72 11.43 10.43
C MET A 164 -9.95 10.25 9.84
N GLU A 165 -8.66 10.19 10.13
CA GLU A 165 -7.82 9.04 9.81
C GLU A 165 -7.62 8.17 11.04
N GLN A 166 -7.91 6.88 10.91
CA GLN A 166 -7.76 5.88 11.95
C GLN A 166 -6.76 4.81 11.52
N VAL A 167 -5.79 4.52 12.38
CA VAL A 167 -4.76 3.50 12.17
C VAL A 167 -4.95 2.38 13.19
N TYR A 168 -5.07 1.17 12.69
CA TYR A 168 -5.17 -0.05 13.51
C TYR A 168 -3.98 -0.96 13.21
N ILE A 169 -3.38 -1.53 14.27
CA ILE A 169 -2.37 -2.57 14.18
C ILE A 169 -2.87 -3.79 14.95
N ASN A 170 -2.96 -4.93 14.25
CA ASN A 170 -3.48 -6.19 14.80
C ASN A 170 -4.86 -6.03 15.44
N GLY A 171 -5.73 -5.26 14.79
CA GLY A 171 -7.10 -4.98 15.23
C GLY A 171 -7.23 -3.93 16.34
N LYS A 172 -6.13 -3.40 16.86
CA LYS A 172 -6.14 -2.37 17.91
C LYS A 172 -5.98 -0.98 17.30
N LEU A 173 -6.87 -0.03 17.62
CA LEU A 173 -6.71 1.38 17.30
C LEU A 173 -5.46 1.94 18.00
N VAL A 174 -4.50 2.43 17.23
CA VAL A 174 -3.22 2.97 17.73
C VAL A 174 -3.07 4.46 17.46
N SER A 175 -3.78 4.98 16.48
CA SER A 175 -3.79 6.42 16.16
C SER A 175 -5.15 6.83 15.58
N GLU A 176 -5.58 8.02 15.94
CA GLU A 176 -6.74 8.69 15.35
C GLU A 176 -6.40 10.17 15.20
N LYS A 177 -6.58 10.72 14.00
CA LYS A 177 -6.26 12.12 13.70
C LYS A 177 -7.31 12.78 12.82
N ASP A 178 -7.66 14.03 13.15
CA ASP A 178 -8.36 14.95 12.25
C ASP A 178 -7.31 15.53 11.30
N ILE A 179 -7.42 15.24 10.00
CA ILE A 179 -6.44 15.62 8.98
C ILE A 179 -7.15 16.01 7.68
N GLN A 180 -6.59 16.97 6.97
CA GLN A 180 -7.04 17.35 5.64
C GLN A 180 -5.92 17.07 4.63
N LEU A 181 -6.14 16.11 3.74
CA LEU A 181 -5.20 15.75 2.70
C LEU A 181 -5.39 16.61 1.44
N LEU A 182 -4.34 16.69 0.64
CA LEU A 182 -4.29 17.39 -0.65
C LEU A 182 -3.65 16.50 -1.72
N VAL A 183 -3.99 15.21 -1.70
CA VAL A 183 -3.35 14.18 -2.52
C VAL A 183 -3.33 14.56 -4.00
N LYS A 184 -2.15 14.60 -4.60
CA LYS A 184 -1.95 15.00 -5.99
C LYS A 184 -2.03 13.79 -6.95
N PRO A 185 -2.33 14.06 -8.23
CA PRO A 185 -2.21 13.05 -9.28
C PRO A 185 -0.83 12.40 -9.27
N SER A 186 -0.80 11.07 -9.32
CA SER A 186 0.44 10.30 -9.37
C SER A 186 0.53 9.55 -10.69
N GLN A 187 1.72 9.51 -11.28
CA GLN A 187 1.95 8.79 -12.53
C GLN A 187 2.06 7.28 -12.32
N PHE A 188 2.49 6.85 -11.14
CA PHE A 188 2.67 5.45 -10.77
C PHE A 188 2.69 5.28 -9.25
N ILE A 189 2.56 4.04 -8.81
CA ILE A 189 2.72 3.61 -7.43
C ILE A 189 4.03 2.85 -7.32
N THR A 190 4.80 3.07 -6.25
CA THR A 190 6.07 2.40 -6.01
C THR A 190 5.93 1.42 -4.83
N LEU A 191 6.52 0.24 -4.92
CA LEU A 191 6.67 -0.72 -3.82
C LEU A 191 8.15 -0.91 -3.48
N GLY A 192 8.45 -1.04 -2.19
CA GLY A 192 9.77 -1.34 -1.67
C GLY A 192 10.66 -0.13 -1.41
N ARG A 193 10.19 1.07 -1.73
CA ARG A 193 10.76 2.38 -1.37
C ARG A 193 9.81 3.51 -1.73
N ASN A 194 10.13 4.74 -1.32
CA ASN A 194 9.39 5.92 -1.77
C ASN A 194 9.67 6.26 -3.25
N ALA A 195 8.89 7.14 -3.81
CA ALA A 195 9.00 7.54 -5.23
C ALA A 195 10.32 8.26 -5.54
N GLU A 196 10.93 8.90 -4.55
CA GLU A 196 12.23 9.59 -4.62
C GLU A 196 13.41 8.62 -4.72
N GLY A 197 13.21 7.36 -4.34
CA GLY A 197 14.24 6.34 -4.34
C GLY A 197 14.91 6.13 -2.98
N ASP A 198 14.39 6.76 -1.94
CA ASP A 198 14.84 6.64 -0.57
C ASP A 198 13.98 5.64 0.24
N TRP A 199 14.27 5.46 1.51
CA TRP A 199 13.56 4.64 2.48
C TRP A 199 13.34 3.19 2.03
N PRO A 200 14.41 2.46 1.69
CA PRO A 200 14.30 1.08 1.22
C PRO A 200 13.64 0.20 2.27
N PHE A 201 12.66 -0.59 1.82
CA PHE A 201 11.98 -1.55 2.65
C PHE A 201 12.80 -2.86 2.76
N THR A 202 12.99 -3.33 4.00
CA THR A 202 13.63 -4.61 4.31
C THR A 202 12.66 -5.45 5.14
N GLY A 203 12.14 -6.52 4.55
CA GLY A 203 11.15 -7.36 5.24
C GLY A 203 10.27 -8.14 4.29
N TYR A 204 9.09 -8.46 4.76
CA TYR A 204 8.15 -9.36 4.10
C TYR A 204 6.79 -8.72 3.96
N LEU A 205 6.25 -8.72 2.75
CA LEU A 205 4.90 -8.27 2.43
C LEU A 205 4.06 -9.49 2.02
N HIS A 206 3.07 -9.87 2.83
CA HIS A 206 2.17 -10.96 2.46
C HIS A 206 1.06 -10.46 1.54
N SER A 207 0.44 -9.32 1.87
CA SER A 207 -0.62 -8.73 1.07
C SER A 207 -0.70 -7.22 1.22
N LEU A 208 -1.22 -6.55 0.19
CA LEU A 208 -1.46 -5.10 0.15
C LEU A 208 -2.76 -4.84 -0.59
N LYS A 209 -3.64 -4.04 0.01
CA LYS A 209 -4.88 -3.59 -0.61
C LYS A 209 -5.09 -2.11 -0.36
N LEU A 210 -5.61 -1.41 -1.37
CA LEU A 210 -6.03 -0.01 -1.30
C LEU A 210 -7.40 0.13 -1.96
N TRP A 211 -8.35 0.73 -1.25
CA TRP A 211 -9.67 1.09 -1.76
C TRP A 211 -9.82 2.60 -1.81
N ASP A 212 -10.56 3.09 -2.78
CA ASP A 212 -11.01 4.48 -2.88
C ASP A 212 -12.35 4.72 -2.15
N GLU A 213 -12.54 3.99 -1.05
CA GLU A 213 -13.71 4.05 -0.19
C GLU A 213 -13.31 4.01 1.28
N TYR A 214 -14.09 4.66 2.13
CA TYR A 214 -13.99 4.50 3.57
C TYR A 214 -14.68 3.20 4.01
N LEU A 215 -13.90 2.26 4.47
CA LEU A 215 -14.35 0.98 5.00
C LEU A 215 -13.93 0.88 6.47
N PRO A 216 -14.79 1.23 7.43
CA PRO A 216 -14.44 1.12 8.84
C PRO A 216 -14.14 -0.33 9.24
N LEU A 217 -13.14 -0.53 10.09
CA LEU A 217 -12.85 -1.85 10.63
C LEU A 217 -14.06 -2.31 11.46
N LYS A 218 -14.64 -3.44 11.07
CA LYS A 218 -15.77 -4.03 11.83
C LYS A 218 -15.20 -4.73 13.06
N GLU A 219 -15.81 -4.44 14.23
CA GLU A 219 -15.56 -5.13 15.48
C GLU A 219 -15.92 -6.63 15.41
#